data_d7e9d5d9d649c0e51b2af17d5b1ed362
#
_entry.id   d7e9d5d9d649c0e51b2af17d5b1ed362
#
_cell.length_a   1.000
_cell.length_b   1.000
_cell.length_c   1.000
_cell.angle_alpha   90.00
_cell.angle_beta   90.00
_cell.angle_gamma   90.00
#
_symmetry.space_group_name_H-M   'P 1'
#
loop_
_entity.id
_entity.type
_entity.pdbx_description
1 polymer ?
#
loop_
_entity_poly.entity_id
_entity_poly.type
_entity_poly.pdbx_seq_one_letter_code
_entity_poly.pdbx_strand_id
1 'polypeptide(L)'
;MTPEKISCGICRDLLPLVLDGVAAPESEAAVRAHLAACPECRAVWQAECGDTPSPAPDTLPDDARILCRLRQRVRGWLALALAAALLVALFAYTVNGDPISGAWAQQRAIRYAEQRFPGQTFTAPKGSWYSYYFNYSVEVQSDQSPDTHFTVETRKWLWLDDYGTTDAVTNGVTARQRMEQALTDKAQRAFDALSDRSDLDGTLQVELCVEPDADSSSGYAPHAEHYSDVIYLDAPMDEAILDKVPSCLTLTIFWPTAATETDVQTVLRDVKQLMEQSDLPMTYYHVTLLGSDGIVGSGVVAANAVG
;
A
#
# COMPACT_ATOMS: atom_id res chain seq x y z
N MET A 1 5.45 58.46 37.80
CA MET A 1 5.65 57.77 39.09
C MET A 1 7.13 57.75 39.34
N THR A 2 7.63 58.39 40.41
CA THR A 2 9.06 58.31 40.79
C THR A 2 9.34 56.87 41.28
N PRO A 3 10.36 56.22 40.79
CA PRO A 3 10.70 54.86 41.24
C PRO A 3 11.02 54.90 42.74
N GLU A 4 10.39 54.00 43.49
CA GLU A 4 10.60 53.93 44.94
C GLU A 4 12.05 53.43 45.18
N LYS A 5 12.76 54.22 46.09
CA LYS A 5 14.16 53.90 46.41
C LYS A 5 14.22 52.58 47.20
N ILE A 6 14.65 51.52 46.57
CA ILE A 6 14.89 50.24 47.22
C ILE A 6 16.24 50.22 47.96
N SER A 7 16.36 49.40 49.02
CA SER A 7 17.64 49.19 49.72
C SER A 7 18.57 48.27 48.94
N CYS A 8 19.88 48.31 49.24
CA CYS A 8 20.87 47.40 48.62
C CYS A 8 20.55 45.90 48.84
N GLY A 9 19.97 45.55 50.01
CA GLY A 9 19.50 44.19 50.28
C GLY A 9 18.40 43.76 49.31
N ILE A 10 17.35 44.55 49.17
CA ILE A 10 16.23 44.26 48.26
C ILE A 10 16.73 44.22 46.80
N CYS A 11 17.64 45.12 46.44
CA CYS A 11 18.23 45.10 45.10
C CYS A 11 18.96 43.79 44.82
N ARG A 12 19.77 43.26 45.74
CA ARG A 12 20.48 42.01 45.59
C ARG A 12 19.56 40.80 45.53
N ASP A 13 18.48 40.80 46.30
CA ASP A 13 17.49 39.71 46.27
C ASP A 13 16.70 39.67 44.96
N LEU A 14 16.47 40.80 44.34
CA LEU A 14 15.74 40.90 43.07
C LEU A 14 16.66 40.70 41.82
N LEU A 15 17.98 40.84 41.98
CA LEU A 15 18.96 40.72 40.89
C LEU A 15 18.84 39.43 40.09
N PRO A 16 18.74 38.24 40.71
CA PRO A 16 18.57 37.00 39.95
C PRO A 16 17.27 36.96 39.13
N LEU A 17 16.17 37.49 39.66
CA LEU A 17 14.90 37.51 38.96
C LEU A 17 14.88 38.46 37.76
N VAL A 18 15.64 39.55 37.83
CA VAL A 18 15.82 40.47 36.72
C VAL A 18 16.73 39.87 35.65
N LEU A 19 17.77 39.14 36.04
CA LEU A 19 18.67 38.43 35.15
C LEU A 19 17.95 37.29 34.37
N ASP A 20 17.06 36.60 35.05
CA ASP A 20 16.26 35.50 34.45
C ASP A 20 15.08 36.06 33.63
N GLY A 21 14.82 37.35 33.62
CA GLY A 21 13.74 38.00 32.88
C GLY A 21 12.35 37.66 33.41
N VAL A 22 12.22 37.25 34.69
CA VAL A 22 10.95 36.87 35.34
C VAL A 22 10.47 37.91 36.35
N ALA A 23 11.20 38.99 36.52
CA ALA A 23 10.81 40.08 37.42
C ALA A 23 9.64 40.90 36.85
N ALA A 24 8.74 41.40 37.76
CA ALA A 24 7.71 42.31 37.34
C ALA A 24 8.31 43.62 36.82
N PRO A 25 7.68 44.31 35.84
CA PRO A 25 8.23 45.52 35.22
C PRO A 25 8.57 46.65 36.20
N GLU A 26 7.78 46.79 37.27
CA GLU A 26 8.02 47.78 38.34
C GLU A 26 9.26 47.41 39.15
N SER A 27 9.46 46.16 39.47
CA SER A 27 10.62 45.61 40.19
C SER A 27 11.90 45.79 39.36
N GLU A 28 11.82 45.52 38.08
CA GLU A 28 12.93 45.69 37.13
C GLU A 28 13.34 47.16 37.02
N ALA A 29 12.37 48.08 36.93
CA ALA A 29 12.62 49.50 36.88
C ALA A 29 13.27 50.04 38.18
N ALA A 30 12.81 49.53 39.36
CA ALA A 30 13.38 49.92 40.66
C ALA A 30 14.84 49.39 40.81
N VAL A 31 15.14 48.16 40.39
CA VAL A 31 16.48 47.59 40.39
C VAL A 31 17.40 48.41 39.46
N ARG A 32 16.96 48.69 38.23
CA ARG A 32 17.74 49.51 37.28
C ARG A 32 18.04 50.92 37.80
N ALA A 33 17.06 51.55 38.44
CA ALA A 33 17.23 52.87 39.06
C ALA A 33 18.25 52.81 40.22
N HIS A 34 18.21 51.74 41.05
CA HIS A 34 19.17 51.55 42.13
C HIS A 34 20.58 51.28 41.61
N LEU A 35 20.73 50.45 40.58
CA LEU A 35 22.02 50.16 39.93
C LEU A 35 22.64 51.41 39.30
N ALA A 36 21.85 52.36 38.83
CA ALA A 36 22.36 53.65 38.34
C ALA A 36 22.96 54.53 39.44
N ALA A 37 22.45 54.39 40.68
CA ALA A 37 22.82 55.20 41.81
C ALA A 37 23.84 54.58 42.78
N CYS A 38 23.93 53.22 42.81
CA CYS A 38 24.75 52.49 43.77
C CYS A 38 25.92 51.76 43.07
N PRO A 39 27.17 52.17 43.29
CA PRO A 39 28.32 51.52 42.64
C PRO A 39 28.58 50.10 43.16
N GLU A 40 28.26 49.80 44.43
CA GLU A 40 28.45 48.42 44.98
C GLU A 40 27.51 47.41 44.33
N CYS A 41 26.21 47.77 44.22
CA CYS A 41 25.28 46.86 43.56
C CYS A 41 25.55 46.76 42.07
N ARG A 42 26.06 47.81 41.43
CA ARG A 42 26.50 47.75 40.04
C ARG A 42 27.68 46.80 39.83
N ALA A 43 28.62 46.76 40.77
CA ALA A 43 29.77 45.84 40.74
C ALA A 43 29.28 44.37 40.84
N VAL A 44 28.29 44.10 41.72
CA VAL A 44 27.67 42.78 41.83
C VAL A 44 26.93 42.41 40.53
N TRP A 45 26.15 43.32 39.99
CA TRP A 45 25.47 43.12 38.68
C TRP A 45 26.48 42.82 37.57
N GLN A 46 27.55 43.57 37.49
CA GLN A 46 28.60 43.35 36.48
C GLN A 46 29.33 42.03 36.69
N ALA A 47 29.49 41.56 37.91
CA ALA A 47 30.07 40.26 38.20
C ALA A 47 29.13 39.10 37.81
N GLU A 48 27.83 39.29 37.94
CA GLU A 48 26.81 38.29 37.57
C GLU A 48 26.44 38.35 36.09
N CYS A 49 26.34 39.52 35.47
CA CYS A 49 26.19 39.71 34.02
C CYS A 49 27.51 39.60 33.26
N GLY A 50 28.62 39.59 33.96
CA GLY A 50 29.89 39.86 33.35
C GLY A 50 30.30 38.82 32.34
N ASP A 51 30.86 39.36 31.27
CA ASP A 51 31.87 38.72 30.38
C ASP A 51 33.10 38.23 31.17
N THR A 52 32.91 37.59 32.32
CA THR A 52 33.97 36.76 32.87
C THR A 52 34.07 35.59 31.94
N PRO A 53 35.20 35.37 31.21
CA PRO A 53 35.42 34.17 30.48
C PRO A 53 35.09 33.02 31.43
N SER A 54 34.17 32.16 31.02
CA SER A 54 33.84 30.93 31.79
C SER A 54 35.12 30.32 32.29
N PRO A 55 35.33 30.20 33.62
CA PRO A 55 36.61 29.72 34.12
C PRO A 55 37.01 28.46 33.37
N ALA A 56 38.25 28.41 32.88
CA ALA A 56 38.75 27.25 32.15
C ALA A 56 38.39 25.97 32.94
N PRO A 57 37.96 24.89 32.29
CA PRO A 57 37.45 23.68 32.97
C PRO A 57 38.42 23.12 34.04
N ASP A 58 39.71 23.53 34.02
CA ASP A 58 40.72 23.14 34.97
C ASP A 58 40.71 23.93 36.29
N THR A 59 39.98 25.04 36.37
CA THR A 59 39.86 25.91 37.57
C THR A 59 38.58 25.67 38.38
N LEU A 60 37.70 24.78 37.92
CA LEU A 60 36.46 24.45 38.63
C LEU A 60 36.75 23.46 39.77
N PRO A 61 36.05 23.60 40.95
CA PRO A 61 36.11 22.58 41.99
C PRO A 61 35.70 21.22 41.44
N ASP A 62 36.27 20.13 42.00
CA ASP A 62 36.11 18.77 41.45
C ASP A 62 34.63 18.35 41.25
N ASP A 63 33.74 18.78 42.14
CA ASP A 63 32.30 18.51 42.02
C ASP A 63 31.68 19.20 40.79
N ALA A 64 32.09 20.44 40.48
CA ALA A 64 31.62 21.16 39.31
C ALA A 64 32.16 20.53 38.01
N ARG A 65 33.37 19.99 38.01
CA ARG A 65 33.95 19.26 36.89
C ARG A 65 33.18 17.96 36.58
N ILE A 66 32.75 17.24 37.62
CA ILE A 66 31.95 16.03 37.50
C ILE A 66 30.59 16.37 36.89
N LEU A 67 29.90 17.44 37.36
CA LEU A 67 28.62 17.88 36.85
C LEU A 67 28.72 18.34 35.38
N CYS A 68 29.76 19.09 35.00
CA CYS A 68 30.00 19.47 33.62
C CYS A 68 30.20 18.26 32.69
N ARG A 69 31.00 17.28 33.11
CA ARG A 69 31.20 16.04 32.36
C ARG A 69 29.94 15.23 32.25
N LEU A 70 29.15 15.13 33.32
CA LEU A 70 27.86 14.46 33.31
C LEU A 70 26.87 15.12 32.35
N ARG A 71 26.77 16.47 32.43
CA ARG A 71 25.93 17.26 31.52
C ARG A 71 26.33 17.11 30.04
N GLN A 72 27.62 17.10 29.75
CA GLN A 72 28.13 16.85 28.41
C GLN A 72 27.81 15.42 27.92
N ARG A 73 27.96 14.41 28.78
CA ARG A 73 27.58 13.03 28.45
C ARG A 73 26.07 12.92 28.20
N VAL A 74 25.23 13.48 29.07
CA VAL A 74 23.77 13.45 28.88
C VAL A 74 23.36 14.14 27.60
N ARG A 75 23.95 15.32 27.28
CA ARG A 75 23.70 15.99 25.99
C ARG A 75 24.15 15.13 24.80
N GLY A 76 25.30 14.46 24.91
CA GLY A 76 25.77 13.53 23.88
C GLY A 76 24.80 12.35 23.67
N TRP A 77 24.31 11.74 24.76
CA TRP A 77 23.32 10.66 24.68
C TRP A 77 21.97 11.13 24.12
N LEU A 78 21.52 12.34 24.50
CA LEU A 78 20.30 12.93 23.94
C LEU A 78 20.45 13.20 22.43
N ALA A 79 21.57 13.75 22.00
CA ALA A 79 21.85 13.96 20.58
C ALA A 79 21.88 12.64 19.79
N LEU A 80 22.52 11.60 20.35
CA LEU A 80 22.55 10.28 19.74
C LEU A 80 21.16 9.64 19.67
N ALA A 81 20.37 9.73 20.75
CA ALA A 81 18.99 9.23 20.77
C ALA A 81 18.12 9.95 19.73
N LEU A 82 18.26 11.26 19.59
CA LEU A 82 17.55 12.07 18.61
C LEU A 82 17.95 11.71 17.18
N ALA A 83 19.24 11.50 16.93
CA ALA A 83 19.75 11.03 15.64
C ALA A 83 19.22 9.62 15.30
N ALA A 84 19.21 8.71 16.29
CA ALA A 84 18.65 7.37 16.12
C ALA A 84 17.15 7.41 15.82
N ALA A 85 16.38 8.24 16.54
CA ALA A 85 14.97 8.42 16.31
C ALA A 85 14.68 8.98 14.90
N LEU A 86 15.50 9.95 14.44
CA LEU A 86 15.40 10.49 13.08
C LEU A 86 15.71 9.44 12.01
N LEU A 87 16.72 8.60 12.25
CA LEU A 87 17.04 7.50 11.34
C LEU A 87 15.92 6.46 11.27
N VAL A 88 15.32 6.11 12.42
CA VAL A 88 14.18 5.19 12.45
C VAL A 88 12.97 5.82 11.75
N ALA A 89 12.69 7.09 11.97
CA ALA A 89 11.61 7.80 11.29
C ALA A 89 11.84 7.88 9.77
N LEU A 90 13.07 8.16 9.35
CA LEU A 90 13.46 8.17 7.94
C LEU A 90 13.32 6.79 7.30
N PHE A 91 13.76 5.75 7.99
CA PHE A 91 13.60 4.37 7.54
C PHE A 91 12.13 3.98 7.43
N ALA A 92 11.32 4.29 8.45
CA ALA A 92 9.88 4.04 8.40
C ALA A 92 9.21 4.78 7.23
N TYR A 93 9.61 6.03 6.97
CA TYR A 93 9.15 6.82 5.84
C TYR A 93 9.51 6.18 4.49
N THR A 94 10.73 5.67 4.35
CA THR A 94 11.17 5.03 3.10
C THR A 94 10.50 3.68 2.84
N VAL A 95 10.10 2.96 3.90
CA VAL A 95 9.47 1.63 3.78
C VAL A 95 7.95 1.72 3.60
N ASN A 96 7.28 2.64 4.30
CA ASN A 96 5.81 2.72 4.30
C ASN A 96 5.25 3.77 3.34
N GLY A 97 6.10 4.63 2.76
CA GLY A 97 5.65 5.81 2.02
C GLY A 97 5.00 6.87 2.93
N ASP A 98 4.51 7.93 2.34
CA ASP A 98 3.83 9.00 3.05
C ASP A 98 2.45 9.30 2.45
N PRO A 99 1.46 9.70 3.27
CA PRO A 99 0.10 9.93 2.81
C PRO A 99 -0.04 11.12 1.85
N ILE A 100 0.85 12.10 1.94
CA ILE A 100 0.82 13.29 1.08
C ILE A 100 1.24 12.90 -0.33
N SER A 101 2.37 12.20 -0.46
CA SER A 101 2.84 11.70 -1.76
C SER A 101 1.88 10.68 -2.34
N GLY A 102 1.24 9.85 -1.51
CA GLY A 102 0.18 8.93 -1.93
C GLY A 102 -1.03 9.66 -2.54
N ALA A 103 -1.51 10.72 -1.92
CA ALA A 103 -2.61 11.54 -2.44
C ALA A 103 -2.23 12.26 -3.75
N TRP A 104 -0.99 12.72 -3.86
CA TRP A 104 -0.47 13.31 -5.10
C TRP A 104 -0.37 12.27 -6.24
N ALA A 105 0.12 11.07 -5.92
CA ALA A 105 0.18 9.96 -6.86
C ALA A 105 -1.22 9.64 -7.41
N GLN A 106 -2.21 9.54 -6.53
CA GLN A 106 -3.60 9.30 -6.89
C GLN A 106 -4.14 10.36 -7.86
N GLN A 107 -3.96 11.64 -7.56
CA GLN A 107 -4.43 12.72 -8.43
C GLN A 107 -3.73 12.71 -9.81
N ARG A 108 -2.45 12.36 -9.84
CA ARG A 108 -1.69 12.27 -11.09
C ARG A 108 -2.12 11.08 -11.93
N ALA A 109 -2.37 9.92 -11.29
CA ALA A 109 -2.86 8.73 -11.97
C ALA A 109 -4.25 8.97 -12.60
N ILE A 110 -5.15 9.63 -11.89
CA ILE A 110 -6.47 10.01 -12.43
C ILE A 110 -6.32 10.91 -13.66
N ARG A 111 -5.50 11.97 -13.57
CA ARG A 111 -5.26 12.85 -14.74
C ARG A 111 -4.62 12.11 -15.91
N TYR A 112 -3.73 11.17 -15.65
CA TYR A 112 -3.13 10.33 -16.69
C TYR A 112 -4.22 9.49 -17.37
N ALA A 113 -5.13 8.88 -16.60
CA ALA A 113 -6.23 8.09 -17.12
C ALA A 113 -7.19 8.93 -17.99
N GLU A 114 -7.56 10.12 -17.52
CA GLU A 114 -8.40 11.07 -18.27
C GLU A 114 -7.75 11.52 -19.60
N GLN A 115 -6.43 11.65 -19.63
CA GLN A 115 -5.70 11.95 -20.85
C GLN A 115 -5.62 10.76 -21.81
N ARG A 116 -5.52 9.55 -21.28
CA ARG A 116 -5.42 8.31 -22.07
C ARG A 116 -6.77 7.91 -22.66
N PHE A 117 -7.87 8.16 -21.93
CA PHE A 117 -9.24 7.88 -22.31
C PHE A 117 -10.10 9.17 -22.26
N PRO A 118 -9.99 10.04 -23.28
CA PRO A 118 -10.71 11.31 -23.29
C PRO A 118 -12.24 11.11 -23.24
N GLY A 119 -12.90 11.89 -22.39
CA GLY A 119 -14.36 11.84 -22.22
C GLY A 119 -14.85 10.90 -21.14
N GLN A 120 -13.95 10.15 -20.49
CA GLN A 120 -14.26 9.35 -19.31
C GLN A 120 -13.80 10.06 -18.04
N THR A 121 -14.53 9.82 -16.93
CA THR A 121 -14.13 10.24 -15.58
C THR A 121 -13.61 9.05 -14.80
N PHE A 122 -12.58 9.29 -14.00
CA PHE A 122 -11.89 8.24 -13.28
C PHE A 122 -11.89 8.46 -11.79
N THR A 123 -11.98 7.36 -11.05
CA THR A 123 -11.81 7.30 -9.61
C THR A 123 -10.69 6.33 -9.26
N ALA A 124 -10.18 6.43 -8.04
CA ALA A 124 -9.21 5.48 -7.49
C ALA A 124 -9.78 4.90 -6.18
N PRO A 125 -10.66 3.90 -6.26
CA PRO A 125 -11.45 3.42 -5.11
C PRO A 125 -10.59 2.80 -4.02
N LYS A 126 -9.45 2.21 -4.37
CA LYS A 126 -8.49 1.63 -3.41
C LYS A 126 -7.45 2.63 -2.93
N GLY A 127 -7.49 3.89 -3.41
CA GLY A 127 -6.47 4.89 -3.15
C GLY A 127 -5.13 4.55 -3.81
N SER A 128 -4.04 5.00 -3.17
CA SER A 128 -2.68 4.67 -3.57
C SER A 128 -2.04 3.73 -2.55
N TRP A 129 -1.26 2.78 -2.99
CA TRP A 129 -0.43 1.95 -2.11
C TRP A 129 1.05 2.06 -2.48
N TYR A 130 1.90 1.96 -1.48
CA TYR A 130 3.33 2.05 -1.64
C TYR A 130 3.91 0.67 -1.93
N SER A 131 4.59 0.56 -3.06
CA SER A 131 5.18 -0.70 -3.53
C SER A 131 6.57 -0.91 -2.94
N TYR A 132 6.99 -2.18 -2.81
CA TYR A 132 8.35 -2.59 -2.46
C TYR A 132 9.45 -1.95 -3.34
N TYR A 133 9.11 -1.55 -4.56
CA TYR A 133 10.04 -0.87 -5.50
C TYR A 133 10.12 0.65 -5.31
N PHE A 134 9.68 1.18 -4.17
CA PHE A 134 9.66 2.62 -3.88
C PHE A 134 8.80 3.44 -4.85
N ASN A 135 7.73 2.83 -5.36
CA ASN A 135 6.74 3.46 -6.22
C ASN A 135 5.39 3.53 -5.51
N TYR A 136 4.56 4.50 -5.89
CA TYR A 136 3.15 4.46 -5.58
C TYR A 136 2.41 3.83 -6.75
N SER A 137 1.64 2.79 -6.49
CA SER A 137 0.73 2.17 -7.44
C SER A 137 -0.68 2.65 -7.16
N VAL A 138 -1.41 3.00 -8.20
CA VAL A 138 -2.78 3.51 -8.12
C VAL A 138 -3.61 2.75 -9.15
N GLU A 139 -4.60 2.01 -8.70
CA GLU A 139 -5.60 1.43 -9.57
C GLU A 139 -6.65 2.50 -9.87
N VAL A 140 -6.81 2.83 -11.14
CA VAL A 140 -7.82 3.78 -11.64
C VAL A 140 -8.93 3.02 -12.34
N GLN A 141 -10.15 3.47 -12.14
CA GLN A 141 -11.36 2.87 -12.72
C GLN A 141 -12.24 3.95 -13.29
N SER A 142 -12.77 3.71 -14.49
CA SER A 142 -13.74 4.58 -15.12
C SER A 142 -15.13 4.43 -14.48
N ASP A 143 -15.82 5.56 -14.34
CA ASP A 143 -17.22 5.58 -13.90
C ASP A 143 -18.19 5.20 -15.01
N GLN A 144 -17.76 5.24 -16.29
CA GLN A 144 -18.58 4.98 -17.48
C GLN A 144 -18.35 3.59 -18.08
N SER A 145 -17.22 2.95 -17.80
CA SER A 145 -16.81 1.70 -18.44
C SER A 145 -16.32 0.72 -17.38
N PRO A 146 -17.01 -0.43 -17.17
CA PRO A 146 -16.59 -1.43 -16.21
C PRO A 146 -15.25 -2.09 -16.60
N ASP A 147 -14.93 -2.11 -17.89
CA ASP A 147 -13.70 -2.72 -18.40
C ASP A 147 -12.51 -1.75 -18.43
N THR A 148 -12.78 -0.44 -18.27
CA THR A 148 -11.71 0.56 -18.26
C THR A 148 -11.20 0.76 -16.84
N HIS A 149 -10.35 -0.17 -16.40
CA HIS A 149 -9.59 -0.09 -15.17
C HIS A 149 -8.16 -0.57 -15.39
N PHE A 150 -7.20 0.11 -14.77
CA PHE A 150 -5.78 -0.21 -14.92
C PHE A 150 -4.95 0.39 -13.79
N THR A 151 -3.72 -0.07 -13.66
CA THR A 151 -2.81 0.42 -12.63
C THR A 151 -1.79 1.39 -13.23
N VAL A 152 -1.62 2.53 -12.57
CA VAL A 152 -0.59 3.53 -12.89
C VAL A 152 0.42 3.57 -11.76
N GLU A 153 1.69 3.42 -12.09
CA GLU A 153 2.78 3.56 -11.13
C GLU A 153 3.44 4.94 -11.24
N THR A 154 3.73 5.54 -10.09
CA THR A 154 4.41 6.82 -10.00
C THR A 154 5.76 6.63 -9.33
N ARG A 155 6.83 6.71 -10.10
CA ARG A 155 8.19 6.64 -9.58
C ARG A 155 8.66 8.02 -9.14
N LYS A 156 8.94 8.21 -7.83
CA LYS A 156 9.50 9.45 -7.26
C LYS A 156 8.82 10.73 -7.75
N TRP A 157 7.48 10.71 -7.93
CA TRP A 157 6.60 11.80 -8.40
C TRP A 157 6.81 12.27 -9.85
N LEU A 158 7.86 11.86 -10.52
CA LEU A 158 8.28 12.41 -11.82
C LEU A 158 7.81 11.58 -13.00
N TRP A 159 7.78 10.26 -12.85
CA TRP A 159 7.46 9.33 -13.92
C TRP A 159 6.13 8.66 -13.67
N LEU A 160 5.31 8.59 -14.71
CA LEU A 160 4.10 7.78 -14.74
C LEU A 160 4.35 6.66 -15.72
N ASP A 161 4.05 5.44 -15.30
CA ASP A 161 4.15 4.26 -16.13
C ASP A 161 2.95 3.35 -15.83
N ASP A 162 2.32 2.85 -16.87
CA ASP A 162 1.23 1.88 -16.76
C ASP A 162 1.67 0.45 -17.09
N TYR A 163 2.93 0.26 -17.46
CA TYR A 163 3.51 -1.04 -17.83
C TYR A 163 2.64 -1.84 -18.80
N GLY A 164 1.97 -1.14 -19.73
CA GLY A 164 1.07 -1.75 -20.70
C GLY A 164 -0.30 -2.17 -20.17
N THR A 165 -0.66 -1.78 -18.95
CA THR A 165 -2.00 -2.11 -18.41
C THR A 165 -3.13 -1.40 -19.14
N THR A 166 -2.87 -0.25 -19.75
CA THR A 166 -3.80 0.41 -20.70
C THR A 166 -3.95 -0.37 -21.99
N ASP A 167 -2.91 -1.06 -22.46
CA ASP A 167 -2.99 -1.91 -23.64
C ASP A 167 -3.87 -3.15 -23.36
N ALA A 168 -3.85 -3.68 -22.14
CA ALA A 168 -4.77 -4.74 -21.74
C ALA A 168 -6.23 -4.30 -21.83
N VAL A 169 -6.54 -3.04 -21.47
CA VAL A 169 -7.88 -2.47 -21.62
C VAL A 169 -8.27 -2.37 -23.10
N THR A 170 -7.41 -1.77 -23.92
CA THR A 170 -7.70 -1.55 -25.35
C THR A 170 -7.76 -2.84 -26.16
N ASN A 171 -7.05 -3.87 -25.75
CA ASN A 171 -7.05 -5.19 -26.38
C ASN A 171 -8.14 -6.13 -25.84
N GLY A 172 -9.07 -5.64 -25.03
CA GLY A 172 -10.21 -6.41 -24.54
C GLY A 172 -9.88 -7.43 -23.44
N VAL A 173 -8.66 -7.41 -22.89
CA VAL A 173 -8.25 -8.36 -21.81
C VAL A 173 -9.10 -8.15 -20.56
N THR A 174 -9.39 -6.92 -20.19
CA THR A 174 -10.25 -6.58 -19.04
C THR A 174 -11.69 -7.02 -19.26
N ALA A 175 -12.23 -6.84 -20.49
CA ALA A 175 -13.54 -7.34 -20.88
C ALA A 175 -13.62 -8.86 -20.76
N ARG A 176 -12.62 -9.56 -21.28
CA ARG A 176 -12.51 -11.01 -21.15
C ARG A 176 -12.49 -11.48 -19.70
N GLN A 177 -11.66 -10.85 -18.87
CA GLN A 177 -11.56 -11.18 -17.43
C GLN A 177 -12.89 -10.98 -16.71
N ARG A 178 -13.63 -9.90 -17.02
CA ARG A 178 -14.97 -9.67 -16.45
C ARG A 178 -15.96 -10.78 -16.85
N MET A 179 -15.94 -11.19 -18.12
CA MET A 179 -16.78 -12.26 -18.62
C MET A 179 -16.42 -13.62 -18.00
N GLU A 180 -15.13 -13.93 -17.92
CA GLU A 180 -14.61 -15.13 -17.27
C GLU A 180 -15.02 -15.19 -15.80
N GLN A 181 -14.93 -14.08 -15.09
CA GLN A 181 -15.34 -14.00 -13.69
C GLN A 181 -16.85 -14.24 -13.53
N ALA A 182 -17.67 -13.63 -14.36
CA ALA A 182 -19.12 -13.81 -14.32
C ALA A 182 -19.54 -15.28 -14.61
N LEU A 183 -18.89 -15.91 -15.57
CA LEU A 183 -19.10 -17.34 -15.89
C LEU A 183 -18.59 -18.24 -14.76
N THR A 184 -17.43 -17.93 -14.19
CA THR A 184 -16.87 -18.64 -13.04
C THR A 184 -17.82 -18.57 -11.84
N ASP A 185 -18.33 -17.40 -11.53
CA ASP A 185 -19.29 -17.20 -10.42
C ASP A 185 -20.59 -17.99 -10.66
N LYS A 186 -21.05 -18.08 -11.91
CA LYS A 186 -22.23 -18.89 -12.27
C LYS A 186 -21.93 -20.38 -12.15
N ALA A 187 -20.80 -20.84 -12.68
CA ALA A 187 -20.38 -22.23 -12.61
C ALA A 187 -20.17 -22.68 -11.14
N GLN A 188 -19.55 -21.83 -10.32
CA GLN A 188 -19.32 -22.12 -8.90
C GLN A 188 -20.66 -22.25 -8.15
N ARG A 189 -21.61 -21.35 -8.39
CA ARG A 189 -22.96 -21.45 -7.78
C ARG A 189 -23.70 -22.71 -8.20
N ALA A 190 -23.57 -23.13 -9.46
CA ALA A 190 -24.15 -24.38 -9.94
C ALA A 190 -23.51 -25.60 -9.27
N PHE A 191 -22.19 -25.58 -9.12
CA PHE A 191 -21.43 -26.61 -8.42
C PHE A 191 -21.81 -26.73 -6.95
N ASP A 192 -21.86 -25.58 -6.23
CA ASP A 192 -22.19 -25.52 -4.81
C ASP A 192 -23.65 -25.96 -4.55
N ALA A 193 -24.58 -25.65 -5.44
CA ALA A 193 -25.99 -26.01 -5.30
C ALA A 193 -26.25 -27.52 -5.44
N LEU A 194 -25.38 -28.26 -6.16
CA LEU A 194 -25.51 -29.69 -6.39
C LEU A 194 -24.59 -30.50 -5.47
N SER A 195 -23.63 -29.86 -4.82
CA SER A 195 -22.76 -30.50 -3.85
C SER A 195 -23.47 -30.69 -2.49
N ASP A 196 -24.53 -31.46 -2.47
CA ASP A 196 -25.02 -32.14 -1.23
C ASP A 196 -23.96 -33.13 -0.69
N ARG A 197 -22.85 -33.22 -1.40
CA ARG A 197 -21.62 -33.94 -1.09
C ARG A 197 -20.67 -33.00 -0.34
N SER A 198 -20.79 -32.98 0.97
CA SER A 198 -19.89 -32.29 1.93
C SER A 198 -18.40 -32.68 1.84
N ASP A 199 -18.04 -33.56 0.90
CA ASP A 199 -16.72 -34.14 0.69
C ASP A 199 -15.99 -33.60 -0.55
N LEU A 200 -16.64 -32.79 -1.41
CA LEU A 200 -16.01 -32.16 -2.57
C LEU A 200 -15.86 -30.66 -2.35
N ASP A 201 -14.77 -30.26 -1.72
CA ASP A 201 -14.35 -28.85 -1.67
C ASP A 201 -13.53 -28.55 -2.92
N GLY A 202 -14.09 -27.78 -3.85
CA GLY A 202 -13.48 -27.50 -5.15
C GLY A 202 -13.66 -26.06 -5.58
N THR A 203 -12.66 -25.56 -6.30
CA THR A 203 -12.69 -24.24 -6.93
C THR A 203 -12.80 -24.38 -8.43
N LEU A 204 -13.72 -23.65 -9.04
CA LEU A 204 -13.91 -23.56 -10.48
C LEU A 204 -13.30 -22.27 -11.02
N GLN A 205 -12.76 -22.36 -12.24
CA GLN A 205 -12.31 -21.22 -13.02
C GLN A 205 -12.70 -21.44 -14.48
N VAL A 206 -13.29 -20.43 -15.09
CA VAL A 206 -13.62 -20.43 -16.52
C VAL A 206 -12.64 -19.52 -17.25
N GLU A 207 -12.07 -20.03 -18.33
CA GLU A 207 -11.22 -19.28 -19.25
C GLU A 207 -11.87 -19.27 -20.65
N LEU A 208 -11.84 -18.11 -21.29
CA LEU A 208 -12.36 -17.90 -22.64
C LEU A 208 -11.23 -17.80 -23.67
N CYS A 209 -11.56 -17.99 -24.94
CA CYS A 209 -10.63 -17.92 -26.06
C CYS A 209 -9.54 -19.00 -26.02
N VAL A 210 -9.82 -20.13 -25.43
CA VAL A 210 -8.83 -21.20 -25.21
C VAL A 210 -8.72 -22.07 -26.45
N GLU A 211 -7.55 -22.08 -27.08
CA GLU A 211 -7.24 -22.89 -28.25
C GLU A 211 -6.12 -23.89 -27.95
N PRO A 212 -6.02 -24.99 -28.74
CA PRO A 212 -4.89 -25.91 -28.62
C PRO A 212 -3.57 -25.18 -28.85
N ASP A 213 -2.64 -25.35 -27.93
CA ASP A 213 -1.30 -24.76 -27.99
C ASP A 213 -0.26 -25.78 -27.53
N ALA A 214 0.60 -26.22 -28.46
CA ALA A 214 1.61 -27.22 -28.20
C ALA A 214 2.73 -26.75 -27.27
N ASP A 215 2.91 -25.44 -27.12
CA ASP A 215 3.92 -24.83 -26.26
C ASP A 215 3.41 -24.64 -24.83
N SER A 216 2.10 -24.75 -24.61
CA SER A 216 1.49 -24.69 -23.29
C SER A 216 1.64 -25.98 -22.52
N SER A 217 1.94 -25.92 -21.23
CA SER A 217 2.03 -27.11 -20.36
C SER A 217 0.71 -27.90 -20.22
N SER A 218 -0.42 -27.21 -20.43
CA SER A 218 -1.77 -27.84 -20.46
C SER A 218 -2.19 -28.31 -21.85
N GLY A 219 -1.42 -27.96 -22.89
CA GLY A 219 -1.79 -28.19 -24.29
C GLY A 219 -2.79 -27.19 -24.84
N TYR A 220 -3.15 -26.15 -24.06
CA TYR A 220 -4.10 -25.09 -24.42
C TYR A 220 -3.62 -23.76 -23.87
N ALA A 221 -3.91 -22.67 -24.60
CA ALA A 221 -3.62 -21.30 -24.19
C ALA A 221 -4.73 -20.33 -24.66
N PRO A 222 -4.92 -19.20 -23.98
CA PRO A 222 -5.87 -18.18 -24.42
C PRO A 222 -5.32 -17.36 -25.58
N HIS A 223 -6.07 -17.29 -26.68
CA HIS A 223 -5.78 -16.51 -27.90
C HIS A 223 -6.84 -15.45 -28.12
N ALA A 224 -6.93 -14.47 -27.20
CA ALA A 224 -7.97 -13.46 -27.20
C ALA A 224 -8.01 -12.60 -28.47
N GLU A 225 -6.87 -12.42 -29.14
CA GLU A 225 -6.74 -11.66 -30.39
C GLU A 225 -7.55 -12.25 -31.53
N HIS A 226 -7.85 -13.55 -31.52
CA HIS A 226 -8.67 -14.20 -32.55
C HIS A 226 -10.17 -13.89 -32.37
N TYR A 227 -10.58 -13.39 -31.21
CA TYR A 227 -11.99 -13.19 -30.84
C TYR A 227 -12.33 -11.73 -30.53
N SER A 228 -11.55 -10.79 -31.05
CA SER A 228 -11.72 -9.35 -30.81
C SER A 228 -13.03 -8.75 -31.35
N ASP A 229 -13.72 -9.46 -32.22
CA ASP A 229 -15.05 -9.12 -32.73
C ASP A 229 -16.18 -9.50 -31.74
N VAL A 230 -15.91 -10.42 -30.83
CA VAL A 230 -16.86 -10.88 -29.79
C VAL A 230 -16.50 -10.30 -28.43
N ILE A 231 -15.21 -10.28 -28.10
CA ILE A 231 -14.67 -9.76 -26.84
C ILE A 231 -13.97 -8.43 -27.09
N TYR A 232 -14.69 -7.35 -26.83
CA TYR A 232 -14.22 -5.98 -26.97
C TYR A 232 -14.61 -5.16 -25.73
N LEU A 233 -14.04 -3.98 -25.60
CA LEU A 233 -14.28 -3.08 -24.47
C LEU A 233 -15.78 -2.86 -24.26
N ASP A 234 -16.26 -3.06 -23.03
CA ASP A 234 -17.65 -2.94 -22.62
C ASP A 234 -18.64 -3.84 -23.38
N ALA A 235 -18.17 -4.91 -24.01
CA ALA A 235 -19.04 -5.89 -24.65
C ALA A 235 -20.08 -6.42 -23.64
N PRO A 236 -21.36 -6.55 -24.02
CA PRO A 236 -22.38 -7.07 -23.13
C PRO A 236 -22.06 -8.51 -22.72
N MET A 237 -22.29 -8.82 -21.45
CA MET A 237 -22.20 -10.20 -20.98
C MET A 237 -23.47 -10.96 -21.44
N ASP A 238 -23.28 -11.91 -22.34
CA ASP A 238 -24.29 -12.84 -22.81
C ASP A 238 -23.72 -14.25 -22.75
N GLU A 239 -24.45 -15.20 -22.19
CA GLU A 239 -24.03 -16.61 -22.11
C GLU A 239 -23.89 -17.27 -23.48
N ALA A 240 -24.58 -16.75 -24.51
CA ALA A 240 -24.37 -17.12 -25.91
C ALA A 240 -22.93 -16.89 -26.41
N ILE A 241 -22.07 -16.27 -25.60
CA ILE A 241 -20.64 -16.19 -25.88
C ILE A 241 -19.98 -17.56 -25.93
N LEU A 242 -20.47 -18.54 -25.14
CA LEU A 242 -19.95 -19.91 -25.12
C LEU A 242 -20.17 -20.66 -26.43
N ASP A 243 -21.14 -20.23 -27.25
CA ASP A 243 -21.37 -20.77 -28.60
C ASP A 243 -20.40 -20.18 -29.64
N LYS A 244 -19.79 -19.02 -29.34
CA LYS A 244 -18.96 -18.25 -30.28
C LYS A 244 -17.47 -18.34 -29.99
N VAL A 245 -17.13 -18.58 -28.73
CA VAL A 245 -15.74 -18.52 -28.23
C VAL A 245 -15.43 -19.83 -27.49
N PRO A 246 -14.33 -20.53 -27.85
CA PRO A 246 -13.93 -21.72 -27.12
C PRO A 246 -13.59 -21.40 -25.68
N SER A 247 -14.06 -22.25 -24.79
CA SER A 247 -13.95 -22.07 -23.34
C SER A 247 -13.40 -23.31 -22.66
N CYS A 248 -12.68 -23.12 -21.56
CA CYS A 248 -12.20 -24.17 -20.69
C CYS A 248 -12.71 -23.96 -19.26
N LEU A 249 -13.30 -24.98 -18.68
CA LEU A 249 -13.58 -25.03 -17.25
C LEU A 249 -12.46 -25.81 -16.56
N THR A 250 -11.76 -25.16 -15.64
CA THR A 250 -10.79 -25.78 -14.75
C THR A 250 -11.42 -26.01 -13.40
N LEU A 251 -11.47 -27.25 -12.93
CA LEU A 251 -11.90 -27.63 -11.59
C LEU A 251 -10.70 -28.16 -10.80
N THR A 252 -10.45 -27.54 -9.65
CA THR A 252 -9.44 -27.99 -8.70
C THR A 252 -10.13 -28.50 -7.44
N ILE A 253 -9.93 -29.78 -7.11
CA ILE A 253 -10.56 -30.44 -5.95
C ILE A 253 -9.47 -31.03 -5.05
N PHE A 254 -9.68 -30.93 -3.74
CA PHE A 254 -8.86 -31.65 -2.77
C PHE A 254 -9.24 -33.15 -2.78
N TRP A 255 -8.23 -34.02 -2.98
CA TRP A 255 -8.40 -35.47 -3.07
C TRP A 255 -7.59 -36.16 -1.98
N PRO A 256 -8.24 -36.83 -1.02
CA PRO A 256 -7.55 -37.34 0.18
C PRO A 256 -6.70 -38.56 -0.02
N THR A 257 -6.81 -39.22 -1.17
CA THR A 257 -6.10 -40.49 -1.49
C THR A 257 -5.33 -40.36 -2.80
N ALA A 258 -4.52 -41.38 -3.11
CA ALA A 258 -3.91 -41.47 -4.45
C ALA A 258 -5.01 -41.59 -5.51
N ALA A 259 -5.00 -40.64 -6.47
CA ALA A 259 -5.97 -40.64 -7.56
C ALA A 259 -5.59 -41.64 -8.64
N THR A 260 -6.58 -42.27 -9.22
CA THR A 260 -6.44 -43.14 -10.42
C THR A 260 -6.93 -42.39 -11.65
N GLU A 261 -6.55 -42.84 -12.84
CA GLU A 261 -7.08 -42.30 -14.10
C GLU A 261 -8.63 -42.39 -14.14
N THR A 262 -9.18 -43.48 -13.57
CA THR A 262 -10.64 -43.62 -13.47
C THR A 262 -11.30 -42.58 -12.61
N ASP A 263 -10.68 -42.13 -11.54
CA ASP A 263 -11.20 -41.06 -10.68
C ASP A 263 -11.25 -39.75 -11.47
N VAL A 264 -10.17 -39.40 -12.18
CA VAL A 264 -10.12 -38.22 -13.04
C VAL A 264 -11.22 -38.21 -14.08
N GLN A 265 -11.40 -39.37 -14.79
CA GLN A 265 -12.43 -39.53 -15.83
C GLN A 265 -13.85 -39.43 -15.24
N THR A 266 -14.05 -39.95 -14.05
CA THR A 266 -15.35 -39.87 -13.37
C THR A 266 -15.69 -38.42 -13.01
N VAL A 267 -14.74 -37.69 -12.41
CA VAL A 267 -14.94 -36.26 -12.06
C VAL A 267 -15.17 -35.42 -13.32
N LEU A 268 -14.42 -35.67 -14.40
CA LEU A 268 -14.60 -34.98 -15.68
C LEU A 268 -16.02 -35.17 -16.23
N ARG A 269 -16.56 -36.38 -16.18
CA ARG A 269 -17.91 -36.71 -16.65
C ARG A 269 -18.98 -35.99 -15.79
N ASP A 270 -18.83 -36.07 -14.47
CA ASP A 270 -19.80 -35.48 -13.54
C ASP A 270 -19.84 -33.98 -13.70
N VAL A 271 -18.67 -33.31 -13.83
CA VAL A 271 -18.58 -31.86 -14.04
C VAL A 271 -19.16 -31.42 -15.38
N LYS A 272 -18.87 -32.15 -16.45
CA LYS A 272 -19.46 -31.89 -17.77
C LYS A 272 -20.98 -31.97 -17.71
N GLN A 273 -21.54 -33.04 -17.15
CA GLN A 273 -22.98 -33.21 -17.01
C GLN A 273 -23.61 -32.08 -16.19
N LEU A 274 -22.93 -31.65 -15.14
CA LEU A 274 -23.37 -30.53 -14.30
C LEU A 274 -23.43 -29.23 -15.10
N MET A 275 -22.39 -28.89 -15.84
CA MET A 275 -22.31 -27.67 -16.64
C MET A 275 -23.37 -27.66 -17.75
N GLU A 276 -23.59 -28.80 -18.43
CA GLU A 276 -24.65 -28.93 -19.42
C GLU A 276 -26.06 -28.74 -18.81
N GLN A 277 -26.30 -29.28 -17.62
CA GLN A 277 -27.59 -29.08 -16.90
C GLN A 277 -27.80 -27.63 -16.43
N SER A 278 -26.73 -26.86 -16.32
CA SER A 278 -26.74 -25.47 -15.86
C SER A 278 -26.70 -24.45 -17.01
N ASP A 279 -26.91 -24.88 -18.25
CA ASP A 279 -26.79 -24.08 -19.47
C ASP A 279 -25.42 -23.39 -19.62
N LEU A 280 -24.35 -24.09 -19.22
CA LEU A 280 -22.96 -23.65 -19.31
C LEU A 280 -22.08 -24.68 -20.04
N PRO A 281 -22.39 -25.01 -21.30
CA PRO A 281 -21.58 -26.00 -22.06
C PRO A 281 -20.19 -25.39 -22.35
N MET A 282 -19.15 -26.07 -21.92
CA MET A 282 -17.75 -25.64 -22.20
C MET A 282 -17.18 -26.46 -23.34
N THR A 283 -16.17 -25.87 -24.03
CA THR A 283 -15.45 -26.56 -25.10
C THR A 283 -14.48 -27.60 -24.55
N TYR A 284 -13.82 -27.26 -23.43
CA TYR A 284 -12.84 -28.11 -22.76
C TYR A 284 -13.12 -28.19 -21.26
N TYR A 285 -12.77 -29.29 -20.67
CA TYR A 285 -12.82 -29.53 -19.22
C TYR A 285 -11.45 -29.97 -18.72
N HIS A 286 -10.95 -29.27 -17.72
CA HIS A 286 -9.71 -29.56 -17.02
C HIS A 286 -10.01 -29.85 -15.56
N VAL A 287 -9.57 -31.02 -15.08
CA VAL A 287 -9.68 -31.42 -13.67
C VAL A 287 -8.30 -31.58 -13.08
N THR A 288 -8.08 -31.00 -11.92
CA THR A 288 -6.87 -31.15 -11.12
C THR A 288 -7.27 -31.67 -9.73
N LEU A 289 -6.76 -32.83 -9.37
CA LEU A 289 -6.92 -33.43 -8.05
C LEU A 289 -5.68 -33.13 -7.22
N LEU A 290 -5.86 -32.42 -6.10
CA LEU A 290 -4.79 -32.02 -5.18
C LEU A 290 -4.79 -32.93 -3.94
N GLY A 291 -3.68 -33.61 -3.70
CA GLY A 291 -3.42 -34.29 -2.43
C GLY A 291 -2.62 -33.42 -1.46
N SER A 292 -2.30 -33.98 -0.29
CA SER A 292 -1.50 -33.29 0.75
C SER A 292 -0.11 -32.84 0.26
N ASP A 293 0.46 -33.55 -0.69
CA ASP A 293 1.84 -33.37 -1.16
C ASP A 293 1.92 -32.78 -2.58
N GLY A 294 0.79 -32.37 -3.15
CA GLY A 294 0.69 -31.78 -4.49
C GLY A 294 -0.35 -32.43 -5.40
N ILE A 295 -0.18 -32.25 -6.72
CA ILE A 295 -1.11 -32.80 -7.70
C ILE A 295 -0.99 -34.34 -7.71
N VAL A 296 -2.12 -35.03 -7.44
CA VAL A 296 -2.23 -36.51 -7.45
C VAL A 296 -2.90 -37.06 -8.72
N GLY A 297 -3.59 -36.19 -9.46
CA GLY A 297 -4.18 -36.51 -10.75
C GLY A 297 -4.57 -35.28 -11.53
N SER A 298 -4.46 -35.29 -12.84
CA SER A 298 -4.90 -34.21 -13.72
C SER A 298 -5.28 -34.75 -15.08
N GLY A 299 -6.29 -34.13 -15.71
CA GLY A 299 -6.71 -34.48 -17.05
C GLY A 299 -7.40 -33.30 -17.73
N VAL A 300 -7.13 -33.14 -19.04
CA VAL A 300 -7.79 -32.15 -19.90
C VAL A 300 -8.41 -32.88 -21.09
N VAL A 301 -9.68 -32.61 -21.33
CA VAL A 301 -10.39 -33.25 -22.46
C VAL A 301 -11.31 -32.26 -23.15
N ALA A 302 -11.49 -32.43 -24.46
CA ALA A 302 -12.54 -31.74 -25.19
C ALA A 302 -13.92 -32.29 -24.82
N ALA A 303 -14.95 -31.47 -24.82
CA ALA A 303 -16.30 -31.86 -24.44
C ALA A 303 -16.85 -33.06 -25.22
N ASN A 304 -16.50 -33.18 -26.51
CA ASN A 304 -16.89 -34.27 -27.38
C ASN A 304 -16.16 -35.58 -27.10
N ALA A 305 -15.08 -35.56 -26.33
CA ALA A 305 -14.27 -36.73 -25.97
C ALA A 305 -14.58 -37.28 -24.57
N VAL A 306 -15.39 -36.59 -23.79
CA VAL A 306 -15.91 -37.07 -22.50
C VAL A 306 -17.09 -37.99 -22.77
N GLY A 307 -16.88 -39.27 -22.71
CA GLY A 307 -17.88 -40.33 -22.92
C GLY A 307 -18.44 -40.92 -21.63
#